data_df179bd6e597532747090e419481e13e
#
_entry.id   df179bd6e597532747090e419481e13e
#
_cell.length_a   1.000
_cell.length_b   1.000
_cell.length_c   1.000
_cell.angle_alpha   90.00
_cell.angle_beta   90.00
_cell.angle_gamma   90.00
#
_symmetry.space_group_name_H-M   'P 1'
#
loop_
_entity.id
_entity.type
_entity.pdbx_description
1 polymer ?
#
loop_
_entity_poly.entity_id
_entity_poly.type
_entity_poly.pdbx_seq_one_letter_code
_entity_poly.pdbx_strand_id
1 'polypeptide(L)'
;MKKRFLILVAALMAMMVVTAPAFAVTKIVTGGSTGLQILGSALAAQYGKDSGGKYRVTVSGGGSGAGQTGASNGTFQIGNSSSDMSSSTPKGLTFTPITKEPFAIIVNKSNPVKGLTAAQVKAIFSGQVTNWKDVGWASGGAIKCFSRVATSGTRQSFQKLFLGSISTPVSNSCPALASNALDRSAVANSKSGIAFVTYAYTIGSGGATVKTLPIDGVAPSLTNVVANKYKFWNCQYFVTKGEPAGDVATYINWVRSAKGAAVIKAYAVPFTGTYDQCIAG
;
A
#
# COMPACT_ATOMS: atom_id res chain seq x y z
N MET A 1 -22.45 -23.82 -85.23
CA MET A 1 -22.91 -23.56 -83.85
C MET A 1 -21.84 -24.06 -82.88
N LYS A 2 -21.01 -23.16 -82.37
CA LYS A 2 -19.87 -23.48 -81.47
C LYS A 2 -20.29 -23.23 -80.03
N LYS A 3 -20.45 -24.34 -79.25
CA LYS A 3 -20.68 -24.22 -77.78
C LYS A 3 -19.38 -23.93 -77.11
N ARG A 4 -19.29 -22.74 -76.47
CA ARG A 4 -18.16 -22.39 -75.59
C ARG A 4 -18.41 -22.95 -74.18
N PHE A 5 -17.57 -23.87 -73.77
CA PHE A 5 -17.54 -24.37 -72.38
C PHE A 5 -16.80 -23.34 -71.51
N LEU A 6 -17.52 -22.78 -70.58
CA LEU A 6 -16.93 -21.86 -69.54
C LEU A 6 -16.52 -22.74 -68.37
N ILE A 7 -15.23 -22.92 -68.17
CA ILE A 7 -14.70 -23.59 -66.98
C ILE A 7 -14.55 -22.51 -65.86
N LEU A 8 -15.40 -22.63 -64.84
CA LEU A 8 -15.34 -21.80 -63.64
C LEU A 8 -14.34 -22.45 -62.69
N VAL A 9 -13.12 -21.89 -62.60
CA VAL A 9 -12.13 -22.27 -61.56
C VAL A 9 -12.48 -21.50 -60.29
N ALA A 10 -13.17 -22.18 -59.35
CA ALA A 10 -13.37 -21.68 -58.02
C ALA A 10 -12.06 -21.83 -57.21
N ALA A 11 -11.32 -20.75 -57.06
CA ALA A 11 -10.18 -20.72 -56.15
C ALA A 11 -10.69 -20.73 -54.70
N LEU A 12 -10.62 -21.88 -54.06
CA LEU A 12 -10.87 -22.03 -52.62
C LEU A 12 -9.68 -21.44 -51.87
N MET A 13 -9.72 -20.13 -51.49
CA MET A 13 -8.79 -19.56 -50.50
C MET A 13 -9.15 -20.20 -49.15
N ALA A 14 -8.41 -21.23 -48.75
CA ALA A 14 -8.40 -21.68 -47.37
C ALA A 14 -7.74 -20.59 -46.50
N MET A 15 -8.56 -19.73 -45.86
CA MET A 15 -8.09 -18.90 -44.78
C MET A 15 -7.62 -19.82 -43.65
N MET A 16 -6.32 -20.04 -43.54
CA MET A 16 -5.72 -20.58 -42.31
C MET A 16 -5.95 -19.55 -41.22
N VAL A 17 -7.00 -19.76 -40.43
CA VAL A 17 -7.15 -19.09 -39.13
C VAL A 17 -6.04 -19.63 -38.23
N VAL A 18 -4.93 -18.92 -38.17
CA VAL A 18 -3.90 -19.18 -37.18
C VAL A 18 -4.53 -18.84 -35.83
N THR A 19 -5.13 -19.82 -35.21
CA THR A 19 -5.55 -19.68 -33.79
C THR A 19 -4.28 -19.62 -32.97
N ALA A 20 -3.86 -18.42 -32.58
CA ALA A 20 -2.82 -18.28 -31.57
C ALA A 20 -3.25 -19.10 -30.34
N PRO A 21 -2.38 -19.95 -29.79
CA PRO A 21 -2.72 -20.70 -28.58
C PRO A 21 -3.11 -19.70 -27.49
N ALA A 22 -4.34 -19.79 -27.02
CA ALA A 22 -4.79 -19.03 -25.85
C ALA A 22 -4.02 -19.58 -24.64
N PHE A 23 -2.90 -18.96 -24.28
CA PHE A 23 -2.19 -19.33 -23.08
C PHE A 23 -3.13 -19.09 -21.89
N ALA A 24 -3.31 -20.12 -21.05
CA ALA A 24 -4.08 -19.99 -19.83
C ALA A 24 -3.43 -18.91 -18.94
N VAL A 25 -4.20 -17.89 -18.59
CA VAL A 25 -3.72 -16.80 -17.73
C VAL A 25 -3.47 -17.33 -16.32
N THR A 26 -2.22 -17.29 -15.88
CA THR A 26 -1.85 -17.65 -14.52
C THR A 26 -2.32 -16.57 -13.55
N LYS A 27 -3.10 -16.95 -12.54
CA LYS A 27 -3.59 -16.04 -11.51
C LYS A 27 -2.68 -16.08 -10.28
N ILE A 28 -2.30 -14.90 -9.78
CA ILE A 28 -1.63 -14.72 -8.48
C ILE A 28 -2.58 -13.92 -7.60
N VAL A 29 -2.99 -14.51 -6.47
CA VAL A 29 -3.93 -13.89 -5.54
C VAL A 29 -3.17 -13.25 -4.39
N THR A 30 -3.33 -11.93 -4.22
CA THR A 30 -2.70 -11.19 -3.12
C THR A 30 -3.74 -10.43 -2.31
N GLY A 31 -3.49 -10.27 -1.01
CA GLY A 31 -4.40 -9.52 -0.17
C GLY A 31 -3.80 -9.18 1.20
N GLY A 32 -4.44 -8.28 1.91
CA GLY A 32 -4.01 -7.88 3.24
C GLY A 32 -3.91 -6.37 3.43
N SER A 33 -2.72 -5.85 3.68
CA SER A 33 -2.53 -4.44 4.01
C SER A 33 -3.16 -3.49 2.99
N THR A 34 -4.09 -2.66 3.47
CA THR A 34 -4.65 -1.58 2.64
C THR A 34 -3.63 -0.45 2.40
N GLY A 35 -2.54 -0.38 3.18
CA GLY A 35 -1.43 0.53 2.91
C GLY A 35 -0.72 0.21 1.60
N LEU A 36 -0.63 -1.08 1.25
CA LEU A 36 -0.06 -1.55 -0.01
C LEU A 36 -1.05 -1.57 -1.20
N GLN A 37 -2.33 -1.32 -0.98
CA GLN A 37 -3.36 -1.60 -1.99
C GLN A 37 -3.19 -0.77 -3.27
N ILE A 38 -2.88 0.54 -3.15
CA ILE A 38 -2.65 1.41 -4.31
C ILE A 38 -1.41 0.96 -5.08
N LEU A 39 -0.28 0.82 -4.40
CA LEU A 39 0.97 0.36 -5.01
C LEU A 39 0.83 -1.06 -5.57
N GLY A 40 0.24 -1.99 -4.82
CA GLY A 40 0.01 -3.36 -5.24
C GLY A 40 -0.81 -3.44 -6.53
N SER A 41 -1.86 -2.63 -6.66
CA SER A 41 -2.67 -2.55 -7.88
C SER A 41 -1.87 -1.99 -9.07
N ALA A 42 -1.01 -1.00 -8.85
CA ALA A 42 -0.14 -0.46 -9.90
C ALA A 42 0.90 -1.50 -10.36
N LEU A 43 1.52 -2.22 -9.41
CA LEU A 43 2.45 -3.32 -9.71
C LEU A 43 1.76 -4.45 -10.48
N ALA A 44 0.55 -4.85 -10.05
CA ALA A 44 -0.24 -5.89 -10.70
C ALA A 44 -0.58 -5.52 -12.16
N ALA A 45 -1.01 -4.28 -12.39
CA ALA A 45 -1.34 -3.79 -13.73
C ALA A 45 -0.11 -3.76 -14.64
N GLN A 46 1.05 -3.28 -14.15
CA GLN A 46 2.26 -3.21 -14.93
C GLN A 46 2.85 -4.60 -15.21
N TYR A 47 2.84 -5.51 -14.23
CA TYR A 47 3.29 -6.88 -14.43
C TYR A 47 2.45 -7.64 -15.45
N GLY A 48 1.13 -7.43 -15.45
CA GLY A 48 0.25 -7.97 -16.48
C GLY A 48 0.67 -7.54 -17.89
N LYS A 49 1.00 -6.27 -18.07
CA LYS A 49 1.52 -5.74 -19.36
C LYS A 49 2.89 -6.31 -19.70
N ASP A 50 3.83 -6.27 -18.77
CA ASP A 50 5.22 -6.71 -18.98
C ASP A 50 5.32 -8.23 -19.28
N SER A 51 4.37 -8.99 -18.77
CA SER A 51 4.25 -10.44 -19.03
C SER A 51 3.48 -10.80 -20.31
N GLY A 52 3.08 -9.81 -21.12
CA GLY A 52 2.28 -10.04 -22.32
C GLY A 52 0.90 -10.66 -22.01
N GLY A 53 0.35 -10.39 -20.83
CA GLY A 53 -0.93 -10.94 -20.38
C GLY A 53 -0.87 -12.36 -19.81
N LYS A 54 0.32 -12.97 -19.73
CA LYS A 54 0.51 -14.32 -19.14
C LYS A 54 0.07 -14.38 -17.68
N TYR A 55 0.26 -13.30 -16.92
CA TYR A 55 -0.07 -13.25 -15.50
C TYR A 55 -1.16 -12.21 -15.19
N ARG A 56 -2.05 -12.59 -14.28
CA ARG A 56 -3.04 -11.69 -13.68
C ARG A 56 -2.89 -11.72 -12.17
N VAL A 57 -2.39 -10.63 -11.60
CA VAL A 57 -2.29 -10.46 -10.14
C VAL A 57 -3.54 -9.75 -9.65
N THR A 58 -4.20 -10.31 -8.64
CA THR A 58 -5.34 -9.67 -7.95
C THR A 58 -4.89 -9.14 -6.60
N VAL A 59 -5.41 -7.96 -6.22
CA VAL A 59 -5.04 -7.28 -4.97
C VAL A 59 -6.29 -6.95 -4.18
N SER A 60 -6.38 -7.47 -2.95
CA SER A 60 -7.48 -7.19 -2.03
C SER A 60 -6.99 -6.55 -0.73
N GLY A 61 -7.88 -5.87 -0.03
CA GLY A 61 -7.64 -5.31 1.30
C GLY A 61 -7.84 -6.34 2.41
N GLY A 62 -8.05 -5.87 3.65
CA GLY A 62 -8.32 -6.71 4.83
C GLY A 62 -7.43 -6.41 6.04
N GLY A 63 -6.34 -5.65 5.84
CA GLY A 63 -5.32 -5.36 6.85
C GLY A 63 -4.18 -6.39 6.86
N SER A 64 -3.05 -6.02 7.45
CA SER A 64 -1.84 -6.87 7.45
C SER A 64 -2.06 -8.21 8.15
N GLY A 65 -2.84 -8.24 9.24
CA GLY A 65 -3.18 -9.50 9.91
C GLY A 65 -3.91 -10.48 9.00
N ALA A 66 -4.89 -10.00 8.19
CA ALA A 66 -5.57 -10.83 7.19
C ALA A 66 -4.60 -11.29 6.09
N GLY A 67 -3.63 -10.43 5.69
CA GLY A 67 -2.59 -10.80 4.74
C GLY A 67 -1.70 -11.93 5.24
N GLN A 68 -1.22 -11.81 6.47
CA GLN A 68 -0.37 -12.83 7.11
C GLN A 68 -1.12 -14.16 7.32
N THR A 69 -2.35 -14.09 7.83
CA THR A 69 -3.20 -15.27 8.00
C THR A 69 -3.53 -15.92 6.65
N GLY A 70 -3.87 -15.12 5.65
CA GLY A 70 -4.19 -15.60 4.30
C GLY A 70 -3.00 -16.27 3.61
N ALA A 71 -1.77 -15.75 3.81
CA ALA A 71 -0.56 -16.39 3.34
C ALA A 71 -0.31 -17.72 4.05
N SER A 72 -0.52 -17.76 5.38
CA SER A 72 -0.31 -18.96 6.18
C SER A 72 -1.25 -20.11 5.80
N ASN A 73 -2.53 -19.82 5.58
CA ASN A 73 -3.56 -20.82 5.25
C ASN A 73 -3.80 -21.02 3.74
N GLY A 74 -3.06 -20.32 2.88
CA GLY A 74 -3.15 -20.48 1.42
C GLY A 74 -4.29 -19.71 0.74
N THR A 75 -5.06 -18.90 1.45
CA THR A 75 -6.08 -18.01 0.85
C THR A 75 -5.45 -16.99 -0.09
N PHE A 76 -4.27 -16.49 0.26
CA PHE A 76 -3.43 -15.65 -0.57
C PHE A 76 -2.12 -16.37 -0.86
N GLN A 77 -1.69 -16.34 -2.12
CA GLN A 77 -0.35 -16.77 -2.50
C GLN A 77 0.70 -15.77 -2.00
N ILE A 78 0.30 -14.49 -1.88
CA ILE A 78 1.11 -13.42 -1.28
C ILE A 78 0.22 -12.61 -0.33
N GLY A 79 0.55 -12.63 0.95
CA GLY A 79 -0.01 -11.70 1.93
C GLY A 79 0.68 -10.33 1.83
N ASN A 80 -0.09 -9.25 1.82
CA ASN A 80 0.44 -7.90 1.86
C ASN A 80 0.53 -7.43 3.31
N SER A 81 1.71 -7.01 3.79
CA SER A 81 1.89 -6.52 5.16
C SER A 81 2.58 -5.17 5.21
N SER A 82 2.07 -4.27 6.06
CA SER A 82 2.68 -2.99 6.46
C SER A 82 3.15 -3.03 7.91
N SER A 83 3.28 -4.21 8.49
CA SER A 83 3.85 -4.41 9.84
C SER A 83 4.92 -5.47 9.78
N ASP A 84 5.88 -5.33 10.67
CA ASP A 84 6.92 -6.32 10.93
C ASP A 84 6.32 -7.61 11.50
N MET A 85 7.14 -8.66 11.61
CA MET A 85 6.80 -9.85 12.38
C MET A 85 6.60 -9.50 13.85
N SER A 86 5.66 -10.19 14.49
CA SER A 86 5.36 -10.06 15.92
C SER A 86 5.06 -11.44 16.50
N SER A 87 4.85 -11.51 17.81
CA SER A 87 4.46 -12.78 18.49
C SER A 87 3.15 -13.35 17.98
N SER A 88 2.28 -12.54 17.39
CA SER A 88 1.00 -12.96 16.79
C SER A 88 1.11 -13.36 15.31
N THR A 89 2.28 -13.19 14.68
CA THR A 89 2.51 -13.59 13.29
C THR A 89 2.50 -15.12 13.18
N PRO A 90 1.73 -15.73 12.25
CA PRO A 90 1.75 -17.16 12.03
C PRO A 90 3.17 -17.66 11.71
N LYS A 91 3.54 -18.82 12.24
CA LYS A 91 4.85 -19.43 12.00
C LYS A 91 5.02 -19.87 10.54
N GLY A 92 6.27 -19.95 10.09
CA GLY A 92 6.62 -20.45 8.76
C GLY A 92 6.32 -19.48 7.62
N LEU A 93 6.18 -18.18 7.93
CA LEU A 93 6.05 -17.13 6.93
C LEU A 93 7.40 -16.49 6.63
N THR A 94 7.63 -16.24 5.34
CA THR A 94 8.76 -15.44 4.85
C THR A 94 8.28 -14.04 4.49
N PHE A 95 8.94 -13.00 5.03
CA PHE A 95 8.67 -11.60 4.76
C PHE A 95 9.71 -11.05 3.78
N THR A 96 9.28 -10.75 2.57
CA THR A 96 10.11 -10.13 1.54
C THR A 96 9.84 -8.63 1.52
N PRO A 97 10.75 -7.78 2.00
CA PRO A 97 10.56 -6.33 1.95
C PRO A 97 10.67 -5.85 0.50
N ILE A 98 9.78 -4.93 0.12
CA ILE A 98 9.69 -4.40 -1.24
C ILE A 98 9.84 -2.89 -1.30
N THR A 99 9.49 -2.16 -0.23
CA THR A 99 9.58 -0.70 -0.16
C THR A 99 9.89 -0.20 1.24
N LYS A 100 10.41 1.05 1.30
CA LYS A 100 10.29 1.94 2.45
C LYS A 100 9.16 2.93 2.18
N GLU A 101 8.14 2.90 3.02
CA GLU A 101 6.91 3.70 2.86
C GLU A 101 6.82 4.77 3.93
N PRO A 102 6.81 6.08 3.59
CA PRO A 102 6.58 7.12 4.58
C PRO A 102 5.16 7.07 5.14
N PHE A 103 5.03 7.33 6.45
CA PHE A 103 3.75 7.65 7.07
C PHE A 103 3.45 9.12 6.90
N ALA A 104 2.20 9.45 6.58
CA ALA A 104 1.73 10.80 6.48
C ALA A 104 0.64 11.05 7.54
N ILE A 105 0.82 12.11 8.32
CA ILE A 105 -0.25 12.69 9.12
C ILE A 105 -1.04 13.60 8.20
N ILE A 106 -2.33 13.32 8.07
CA ILE A 106 -3.24 14.06 7.20
C ILE A 106 -4.29 14.81 8.03
N VAL A 107 -4.61 16.00 7.56
CA VAL A 107 -5.70 16.83 8.09
C VAL A 107 -6.62 17.29 6.96
N ASN A 108 -7.78 17.80 7.31
CA ASN A 108 -8.66 18.43 6.33
C ASN A 108 -7.93 19.55 5.59
N LYS A 109 -8.24 19.72 4.31
CA LYS A 109 -7.60 20.73 3.44
C LYS A 109 -7.74 22.16 3.99
N SER A 110 -8.83 22.45 4.69
CA SER A 110 -9.10 23.77 5.30
C SER A 110 -8.44 23.96 6.68
N ASN A 111 -7.80 22.94 7.25
CA ASN A 111 -7.12 23.05 8.54
C ASN A 111 -5.88 24.00 8.40
N PRO A 112 -5.76 25.08 9.20
CA PRO A 112 -4.67 26.05 9.04
C PRO A 112 -3.33 25.61 9.61
N VAL A 113 -3.27 24.52 10.40
CA VAL A 113 -2.02 24.03 11.02
C VAL A 113 -0.99 23.69 9.95
N LYS A 114 0.22 24.22 10.10
CA LYS A 114 1.30 24.09 9.10
C LYS A 114 2.21 22.88 9.32
N GLY A 115 2.19 22.27 10.48
CA GLY A 115 3.00 21.12 10.88
C GLY A 115 2.73 20.75 12.32
N LEU A 116 3.20 19.59 12.74
CA LEU A 116 3.16 19.10 14.12
C LEU A 116 4.54 18.55 14.50
N THR A 117 4.86 18.56 15.80
CA THR A 117 5.97 17.75 16.29
C THR A 117 5.53 16.29 16.48
N ALA A 118 6.48 15.36 16.50
CA ALA A 118 6.21 13.97 16.83
C ALA A 118 5.55 13.82 18.21
N ALA A 119 5.96 14.67 19.19
CA ALA A 119 5.35 14.71 20.51
C ALA A 119 3.88 15.16 20.45
N GLN A 120 3.54 16.14 19.63
CA GLN A 120 2.15 16.58 19.43
C GLN A 120 1.31 15.49 18.76
N VAL A 121 1.85 14.80 17.75
CA VAL A 121 1.17 13.64 17.13
C VAL A 121 0.89 12.57 18.19
N LYS A 122 1.91 12.22 19.00
CA LYS A 122 1.74 11.28 20.12
C LYS A 122 0.64 11.74 21.07
N ALA A 123 0.68 12.98 21.52
CA ALA A 123 -0.30 13.54 22.46
C ALA A 123 -1.73 13.53 21.91
N ILE A 124 -1.92 13.84 20.63
CA ILE A 124 -3.24 13.78 19.98
C ILE A 124 -3.76 12.36 19.95
N PHE A 125 -2.97 11.41 19.44
CA PHE A 125 -3.44 10.02 19.26
C PHE A 125 -3.46 9.20 20.56
N SER A 126 -2.83 9.67 21.62
CA SER A 126 -3.00 9.13 22.98
C SER A 126 -4.18 9.77 23.74
N GLY A 127 -4.79 10.84 23.19
CA GLY A 127 -5.91 11.54 23.81
C GLY A 127 -5.51 12.59 24.85
N GLN A 128 -4.23 12.91 24.99
CA GLN A 128 -3.73 13.95 25.90
C GLN A 128 -4.01 15.37 25.37
N VAL A 129 -3.97 15.54 24.05
CA VAL A 129 -4.36 16.78 23.35
C VAL A 129 -5.63 16.50 22.56
N THR A 130 -6.69 17.23 22.87
CA THR A 130 -8.03 17.05 22.29
C THR A 130 -8.55 18.28 21.58
N ASN A 131 -7.77 19.38 21.58
CA ASN A 131 -8.18 20.63 20.98
C ASN A 131 -7.11 21.21 20.05
N TRP A 132 -7.51 21.68 18.87
CA TRP A 132 -6.62 22.27 17.90
C TRP A 132 -5.92 23.56 18.36
N LYS A 133 -6.51 24.30 19.31
CA LYS A 133 -5.89 25.50 19.89
C LYS A 133 -4.54 25.19 20.57
N ASP A 134 -4.39 23.98 21.09
CA ASP A 134 -3.19 23.55 21.81
C ASP A 134 -2.03 23.17 20.87
N VAL A 135 -2.33 23.11 19.56
CA VAL A 135 -1.35 22.69 18.53
C VAL A 135 -1.33 23.60 17.29
N GLY A 136 -1.61 24.89 17.50
CA GLY A 136 -1.33 25.93 16.49
C GLY A 136 -2.53 26.40 15.66
N TRP A 137 -3.77 26.04 16.05
CA TRP A 137 -4.99 26.62 15.48
C TRP A 137 -5.79 27.32 16.56
N ALA A 138 -5.47 28.60 16.84
CA ALA A 138 -6.02 29.37 17.97
C ALA A 138 -7.57 29.40 18.04
N SER A 139 -8.25 29.49 16.87
CA SER A 139 -9.72 29.42 16.77
C SER A 139 -10.25 28.00 16.55
N GLY A 140 -9.36 26.99 16.56
CA GLY A 140 -9.75 25.59 16.38
C GLY A 140 -10.50 25.05 17.59
N GLY A 141 -11.45 24.16 17.32
CA GLY A 141 -12.22 23.42 18.32
C GLY A 141 -11.65 22.02 18.58
N ALA A 142 -12.50 21.12 19.04
CA ALA A 142 -12.14 19.75 19.33
C ALA A 142 -11.52 19.03 18.11
N ILE A 143 -10.43 18.31 18.34
CA ILE A 143 -9.81 17.45 17.36
C ILE A 143 -10.68 16.23 17.14
N LYS A 144 -10.96 15.90 15.87
CA LYS A 144 -11.61 14.65 15.47
C LYS A 144 -10.57 13.70 14.90
N CYS A 145 -9.92 12.93 15.75
CA CYS A 145 -8.94 11.93 15.32
C CYS A 145 -9.64 10.69 14.74
N PHE A 146 -8.99 10.05 13.74
CA PHE A 146 -9.39 8.76 13.18
C PHE A 146 -8.20 7.82 13.23
N SER A 147 -8.46 6.56 13.51
CA SER A 147 -7.46 5.51 13.62
C SER A 147 -7.86 4.28 12.82
N ARG A 148 -7.06 3.26 12.88
CA ARG A 148 -7.28 2.00 12.18
C ARG A 148 -7.66 0.89 13.15
N VAL A 149 -8.36 -0.14 12.65
CA VAL A 149 -8.61 -1.38 13.40
C VAL A 149 -7.31 -2.03 13.90
N ALA A 150 -7.37 -2.80 14.98
CA ALA A 150 -6.18 -3.36 15.64
C ALA A 150 -5.34 -4.27 14.72
N THR A 151 -5.98 -4.98 13.78
CA THR A 151 -5.31 -5.87 12.80
C THR A 151 -4.63 -5.11 11.64
N SER A 152 -4.72 -3.77 11.63
CA SER A 152 -4.07 -2.94 10.62
C SER A 152 -2.58 -2.80 10.88
N GLY A 153 -1.75 -3.25 9.94
CA GLY A 153 -0.31 -3.03 9.99
C GLY A 153 0.06 -1.54 9.97
N THR A 154 -0.70 -0.70 9.24
CA THR A 154 -0.52 0.76 9.26
C THR A 154 -0.67 1.30 10.68
N ARG A 155 -1.65 0.80 11.48
CA ARG A 155 -1.78 1.18 12.89
C ARG A 155 -0.61 0.68 13.73
N GLN A 156 -0.22 -0.58 13.59
CA GLN A 156 0.89 -1.17 14.34
C GLN A 156 2.19 -0.39 14.09
N SER A 157 2.50 -0.06 12.84
CA SER A 157 3.65 0.74 12.50
C SER A 157 3.56 2.17 13.01
N PHE A 158 2.38 2.79 12.94
CA PHE A 158 2.13 4.10 13.54
C PHE A 158 2.39 4.08 15.05
N GLN A 159 1.88 3.06 15.77
CA GLN A 159 2.12 2.89 17.21
C GLN A 159 3.62 2.74 17.50
N LYS A 160 4.35 1.93 16.73
CA LYS A 160 5.81 1.76 16.90
C LYS A 160 6.53 3.08 16.69
N LEU A 161 6.25 3.81 15.61
CA LEU A 161 6.97 5.01 15.18
C LEU A 161 6.65 6.25 16.02
N PHE A 162 5.37 6.46 16.37
CA PHE A 162 4.92 7.67 17.04
C PHE A 162 4.60 7.47 18.52
N LEU A 163 4.06 6.31 18.90
CA LEU A 163 3.70 6.05 20.29
C LEU A 163 4.79 5.29 21.05
N GLY A 164 5.81 4.78 20.34
CA GLY A 164 6.99 4.11 20.90
C GLY A 164 6.86 2.59 21.04
N SER A 165 5.65 2.03 20.95
CA SER A 165 5.42 0.58 20.99
C SER A 165 4.09 0.20 20.32
N ILE A 166 4.04 -0.95 19.66
CA ILE A 166 2.79 -1.52 19.13
C ILE A 166 1.75 -1.80 20.22
N SER A 167 2.21 -1.96 21.47
CA SER A 167 1.33 -2.19 22.64
C SER A 167 0.78 -0.87 23.23
N THR A 168 1.32 0.29 22.83
CA THR A 168 0.79 1.57 23.31
C THR A 168 -0.57 1.83 22.61
N PRO A 169 -1.68 1.94 23.35
CA PRO A 169 -2.98 2.10 22.73
C PRO A 169 -3.13 3.46 22.06
N VAL A 170 -3.80 3.47 20.90
CA VAL A 170 -4.40 4.69 20.38
C VAL A 170 -5.66 4.98 21.19
N SER A 171 -5.91 6.25 21.51
CA SER A 171 -7.07 6.69 22.30
C SER A 171 -8.38 6.14 21.72
N ASN A 172 -9.28 5.72 22.59
CA ASN A 172 -10.62 5.26 22.22
C ASN A 172 -11.50 6.40 21.64
N SER A 173 -11.10 7.66 21.84
CA SER A 173 -11.76 8.81 21.19
C SER A 173 -11.46 8.91 19.69
N CYS A 174 -10.52 8.13 19.16
CA CYS A 174 -10.20 8.04 17.73
C CYS A 174 -10.89 6.80 17.13
N PRO A 175 -12.06 6.93 16.47
CA PRO A 175 -12.75 5.80 15.86
C PRO A 175 -11.84 4.99 14.94
N ALA A 176 -11.95 3.67 15.03
CA ALA A 176 -11.13 2.74 14.26
C ALA A 176 -11.79 2.44 12.91
N LEU A 177 -11.11 2.78 11.81
CA LEU A 177 -11.56 2.57 10.44
C LEU A 177 -10.83 1.40 9.77
N ALA A 178 -11.50 0.75 8.81
CA ALA A 178 -11.01 -0.49 8.21
C ALA A 178 -9.89 -0.29 7.16
N SER A 179 -9.73 0.93 6.59
CA SER A 179 -8.76 1.15 5.51
C SER A 179 -8.17 2.56 5.50
N ASN A 180 -6.97 2.72 4.89
CA ASN A 180 -6.39 4.04 4.65
C ASN A 180 -7.31 4.94 3.80
N ALA A 181 -8.08 4.36 2.88
CA ALA A 181 -9.05 5.11 2.07
C ALA A 181 -10.17 5.70 2.93
N LEU A 182 -10.66 4.94 3.92
CA LEU A 182 -11.70 5.43 4.85
C LEU A 182 -11.13 6.51 5.77
N ASP A 183 -9.90 6.39 6.28
CA ASP A 183 -9.26 7.44 7.07
C ASP A 183 -9.15 8.74 6.27
N ARG A 184 -8.66 8.66 5.02
CA ARG A 184 -8.58 9.82 4.14
C ARG A 184 -9.95 10.45 3.89
N SER A 185 -10.96 9.64 3.61
CA SER A 185 -12.33 10.12 3.38
C SER A 185 -12.92 10.78 4.62
N ALA A 186 -12.74 10.20 5.81
CA ALA A 186 -13.20 10.75 7.07
C ALA A 186 -12.58 12.12 7.36
N VAL A 187 -11.26 12.25 7.12
CA VAL A 187 -10.54 13.52 7.25
C VAL A 187 -11.00 14.55 6.23
N ALA A 188 -11.19 14.16 4.97
CA ALA A 188 -11.68 15.06 3.92
C ALA A 188 -13.07 15.65 4.26
N ASN A 189 -13.92 14.87 4.92
CA ASN A 189 -15.27 15.26 5.31
C ASN A 189 -15.38 15.91 6.71
N SER A 190 -14.26 16.11 7.41
CA SER A 190 -14.26 16.72 8.76
C SER A 190 -13.22 17.83 8.86
N LYS A 191 -13.66 19.10 8.99
CA LYS A 191 -12.76 20.26 9.11
C LYS A 191 -11.75 20.12 10.26
N SER A 192 -12.14 19.51 11.36
CA SER A 192 -11.28 19.23 12.52
C SER A 192 -10.61 17.85 12.48
N GLY A 193 -10.70 17.16 11.33
CA GLY A 193 -10.22 15.79 11.15
C GLY A 193 -8.70 15.69 11.11
N ILE A 194 -8.18 14.62 11.72
CA ILE A 194 -6.78 14.17 11.64
C ILE A 194 -6.74 12.64 11.58
N ALA A 195 -5.84 12.11 10.76
CA ALA A 195 -5.55 10.67 10.70
C ALA A 195 -4.10 10.44 10.26
N PHE A 196 -3.69 9.18 10.28
CA PHE A 196 -2.45 8.73 9.67
C PHE A 196 -2.74 7.74 8.53
N VAL A 197 -2.00 7.90 7.43
CA VAL A 197 -2.09 7.02 6.25
C VAL A 197 -0.69 6.76 5.70
N THR A 198 -0.56 5.80 4.79
CA THR A 198 0.67 5.65 4.01
C THR A 198 0.73 6.71 2.91
N TYR A 199 1.93 7.10 2.51
CA TYR A 199 2.19 8.19 1.56
C TYR A 199 1.42 8.03 0.25
N ALA A 200 1.27 6.81 -0.26
CA ALA A 200 0.51 6.53 -1.48
C ALA A 200 -0.93 7.08 -1.46
N TYR A 201 -1.51 7.29 -0.27
CA TYR A 201 -2.85 7.89 -0.12
C TYR A 201 -2.86 9.42 -0.12
N THR A 202 -1.70 10.06 -0.18
CA THR A 202 -1.55 11.53 -0.17
C THR A 202 -1.26 12.12 -1.54
N ILE A 203 -1.11 11.27 -2.55
CA ILE A 203 -0.79 11.66 -3.93
C ILE A 203 -1.98 11.41 -4.87
N GLY A 204 -1.88 11.96 -6.09
CA GLY A 204 -2.94 11.86 -7.10
C GLY A 204 -4.23 12.60 -6.71
N SER A 205 -5.30 12.35 -7.45
CA SER A 205 -6.60 13.02 -7.24
C SER A 205 -7.18 12.79 -5.84
N GLY A 206 -7.00 11.58 -5.29
CA GLY A 206 -7.43 11.26 -3.93
C GLY A 206 -6.66 12.02 -2.85
N GLY A 207 -5.36 12.23 -3.04
CA GLY A 207 -4.51 13.01 -2.14
C GLY A 207 -4.90 14.48 -2.09
N ALA A 208 -5.40 15.04 -3.20
CA ALA A 208 -5.82 16.43 -3.29
C ALA A 208 -7.01 16.80 -2.35
N THR A 209 -7.67 15.81 -1.76
CA THR A 209 -8.80 16.01 -0.83
C THR A 209 -8.38 16.33 0.61
N VAL A 210 -7.13 16.08 0.95
CA VAL A 210 -6.56 16.30 2.29
C VAL A 210 -5.25 17.08 2.20
N LYS A 211 -4.74 17.50 3.35
CA LYS A 211 -3.42 18.14 3.47
C LYS A 211 -2.52 17.27 4.35
N THR A 212 -1.30 17.03 3.92
CA THR A 212 -0.25 16.40 4.73
C THR A 212 0.43 17.42 5.62
N LEU A 213 0.77 17.03 6.84
CA LEU A 213 1.53 17.87 7.76
C LEU A 213 3.00 17.43 7.80
N PRO A 214 3.95 18.37 7.69
CA PRO A 214 5.33 18.13 8.13
C PRO A 214 5.36 17.72 9.60
N ILE A 215 6.24 16.78 9.93
CA ILE A 215 6.52 16.35 11.30
C ILE A 215 7.95 16.80 11.66
N ASP A 216 8.09 17.48 12.79
CA ASP A 216 9.35 18.11 13.21
C ASP A 216 9.96 18.97 12.08
N GLY A 217 9.12 19.68 11.35
CA GLY A 217 9.50 20.54 10.21
C GLY A 217 9.82 19.82 8.92
N VAL A 218 9.78 18.48 8.88
CA VAL A 218 10.13 17.68 7.68
C VAL A 218 8.87 17.10 7.04
N ALA A 219 8.69 17.36 5.73
CA ALA A 219 7.55 16.82 4.99
C ALA A 219 7.69 15.30 4.72
N PRO A 220 6.58 14.53 4.75
CA PRO A 220 6.57 13.11 4.40
C PRO A 220 6.72 12.94 2.88
N SER A 221 7.95 13.00 2.38
CA SER A 221 8.25 12.81 0.96
C SER A 221 9.26 11.70 0.74
N LEU A 222 9.23 11.08 -0.44
CA LEU A 222 10.18 10.03 -0.81
C LEU A 222 11.61 10.55 -0.79
N THR A 223 11.84 11.77 -1.28
CA THR A 223 13.15 12.44 -1.24
C THR A 223 13.67 12.59 0.20
N ASN A 224 12.81 12.99 1.15
CA ASN A 224 13.21 13.15 2.54
C ASN A 224 13.49 11.81 3.24
N VAL A 225 12.81 10.71 2.84
CA VAL A 225 13.12 9.36 3.31
C VAL A 225 14.48 8.90 2.78
N VAL A 226 14.73 9.05 1.48
CA VAL A 226 16.02 8.70 0.85
C VAL A 226 17.17 9.50 1.48
N ALA A 227 16.97 10.78 1.73
CA ALA A 227 17.95 11.66 2.39
C ALA A 227 18.06 11.44 3.90
N ASN A 228 17.34 10.47 4.46
CA ASN A 228 17.27 10.15 5.89
C ASN A 228 16.86 11.35 6.78
N LYS A 229 16.13 12.32 6.20
CA LYS A 229 15.56 13.50 6.91
C LYS A 229 14.22 13.16 7.56
N TYR A 230 13.34 12.42 6.87
CA TYR A 230 12.05 11.99 7.41
C TYR A 230 12.18 10.59 7.98
N LYS A 231 12.04 10.47 9.31
CA LYS A 231 12.28 9.21 10.05
C LYS A 231 11.04 8.33 10.24
N PHE A 232 9.84 8.85 9.89
CA PHE A 232 8.57 8.15 10.13
C PHE A 232 8.18 7.35 8.88
N TRP A 233 8.90 6.25 8.64
CA TRP A 233 8.65 5.28 7.57
C TRP A 233 8.75 3.86 8.11
N ASN A 234 8.16 2.91 7.40
CA ASN A 234 8.35 1.49 7.64
C ASN A 234 8.55 0.73 6.35
N CYS A 235 8.97 -0.52 6.45
CA CYS A 235 8.92 -1.40 5.30
C CYS A 235 7.53 -1.93 5.03
N GLN A 236 7.29 -2.20 3.75
CA GLN A 236 6.15 -2.97 3.31
C GLN A 236 6.64 -4.30 2.73
N TYR A 237 5.89 -5.34 3.00
CA TYR A 237 6.30 -6.71 2.73
C TYR A 237 5.31 -7.45 1.86
N PHE A 238 5.85 -8.28 0.98
CA PHE A 238 5.16 -9.46 0.48
C PHE A 238 5.47 -10.63 1.40
N VAL A 239 4.43 -11.32 1.86
CA VAL A 239 4.51 -12.41 2.83
C VAL A 239 4.07 -13.70 2.16
N THR A 240 4.90 -14.73 2.23
CA THR A 240 4.61 -16.05 1.66
C THR A 240 4.70 -17.13 2.73
N LYS A 241 4.03 -18.27 2.52
CA LYS A 241 4.22 -19.47 3.33
C LYS A 241 5.51 -20.15 2.89
N GLY A 242 6.55 -20.06 3.71
CA GLY A 242 7.90 -20.46 3.35
C GLY A 242 8.52 -19.56 2.25
N GLU A 243 9.65 -20.00 1.70
CA GLU A 243 10.34 -19.27 0.64
C GLU A 243 9.47 -19.16 -0.64
N PRO A 244 9.46 -17.99 -1.31
CA PRO A 244 8.71 -17.83 -2.56
C PRO A 244 9.22 -18.78 -3.63
N ALA A 245 8.30 -19.47 -4.33
CA ALA A 245 8.62 -20.43 -5.38
C ALA A 245 7.75 -20.23 -6.63
N GLY A 246 8.16 -20.76 -7.77
CA GLY A 246 7.41 -20.78 -9.03
C GLY A 246 6.99 -19.38 -9.51
N ASP A 247 5.74 -19.24 -9.90
CA ASP A 247 5.17 -18.00 -10.43
C ASP A 247 5.14 -16.87 -9.38
N VAL A 248 5.00 -17.22 -8.10
CA VAL A 248 5.07 -16.26 -6.98
C VAL A 248 6.48 -15.67 -6.88
N ALA A 249 7.52 -16.51 -6.91
CA ALA A 249 8.91 -16.05 -6.92
C ALA A 249 9.20 -15.17 -8.16
N THR A 250 8.69 -15.56 -9.33
CA THR A 250 8.83 -14.79 -10.58
C THR A 250 8.24 -13.39 -10.44
N TYR A 251 7.04 -13.27 -9.86
CA TYR A 251 6.41 -11.97 -9.60
C TYR A 251 7.18 -11.14 -8.58
N ILE A 252 7.58 -11.72 -7.44
CA ILE A 252 8.34 -11.02 -6.40
C ILE A 252 9.69 -10.53 -6.95
N ASN A 253 10.40 -11.34 -7.72
CA ASN A 253 11.65 -10.96 -8.36
C ASN A 253 11.45 -9.83 -9.37
N TRP A 254 10.36 -9.86 -10.15
CA TRP A 254 10.02 -8.74 -11.04
C TRP A 254 9.75 -7.45 -10.24
N VAL A 255 8.99 -7.52 -9.14
CA VAL A 255 8.73 -6.35 -8.29
C VAL A 255 10.03 -5.75 -7.75
N ARG A 256 11.01 -6.59 -7.39
CA ARG A 256 12.32 -6.17 -6.88
C ARG A 256 13.33 -5.83 -7.98
N SER A 257 12.99 -6.01 -9.25
CA SER A 257 13.82 -5.63 -10.39
C SER A 257 13.75 -4.13 -10.69
N ALA A 258 14.56 -3.67 -11.64
CA ALA A 258 14.52 -2.28 -12.13
C ALA A 258 13.13 -1.89 -12.68
N LYS A 259 12.40 -2.83 -13.31
CA LYS A 259 11.04 -2.59 -13.83
C LYS A 259 10.03 -2.35 -12.71
N GLY A 260 10.01 -3.21 -11.69
CA GLY A 260 9.18 -3.03 -10.52
C GLY A 260 9.56 -1.78 -9.72
N ALA A 261 10.85 -1.52 -9.55
CA ALA A 261 11.36 -0.31 -8.89
C ALA A 261 10.89 0.98 -9.60
N ALA A 262 10.77 0.98 -10.93
CA ALA A 262 10.24 2.12 -11.68
C ALA A 262 8.77 2.42 -11.30
N VAL A 263 7.95 1.40 -11.11
CA VAL A 263 6.57 1.55 -10.62
C VAL A 263 6.55 2.04 -9.17
N ILE A 264 7.37 1.42 -8.31
CA ILE A 264 7.41 1.74 -6.88
C ILE A 264 7.76 3.21 -6.63
N LYS A 265 8.71 3.78 -7.39
CA LYS A 265 9.17 5.17 -7.25
C LYS A 265 8.06 6.23 -7.33
N ALA A 266 6.91 5.92 -7.89
CA ALA A 266 5.76 6.82 -7.91
C ALA A 266 5.01 6.86 -6.57
N TYR A 267 5.19 5.87 -5.69
CA TYR A 267 4.39 5.65 -4.48
C TYR A 267 5.23 5.54 -3.20
N ALA A 268 6.43 4.96 -3.31
CA ALA A 268 7.28 4.61 -2.18
C ALA A 268 8.76 4.60 -2.61
N VAL A 269 9.68 4.40 -1.66
CA VAL A 269 11.09 4.19 -1.94
C VAL A 269 11.32 2.70 -2.18
N PRO A 270 11.82 2.27 -3.36
CA PRO A 270 12.14 0.86 -3.63
C PRO A 270 13.16 0.32 -2.61
N PHE A 271 12.96 -0.91 -2.18
CA PHE A 271 13.86 -1.57 -1.24
C PHE A 271 14.07 -3.04 -1.63
N THR A 272 15.34 -3.44 -1.78
CA THR A 272 15.74 -4.78 -2.20
C THR A 272 16.61 -5.50 -1.17
N GLY A 273 16.80 -4.91 0.01
CA GLY A 273 17.51 -5.52 1.13
C GLY A 273 16.76 -6.67 1.80
N THR A 274 17.33 -7.19 2.87
CA THR A 274 16.74 -8.26 3.68
C THR A 274 15.74 -7.71 4.70
N TYR A 275 14.98 -8.63 5.34
CA TYR A 275 14.09 -8.27 6.45
C TYR A 275 14.85 -7.57 7.57
N ASP A 276 15.99 -8.14 8.02
CA ASP A 276 16.79 -7.57 9.11
C ASP A 276 17.33 -6.19 8.78
N GLN A 277 17.77 -5.96 7.55
CA GLN A 277 18.20 -4.63 7.09
C GLN A 277 17.04 -3.61 7.10
N CYS A 278 15.81 -4.07 6.93
CA CYS A 278 14.66 -3.19 6.97
C CYS A 278 14.26 -2.78 8.39
N ILE A 279 14.27 -3.70 9.34
CA ILE A 279 13.89 -3.41 10.72
C ILE A 279 14.99 -2.67 11.51
N ALA A 280 16.24 -2.74 11.05
CA ALA A 280 17.39 -2.05 11.64
C ALA A 280 17.49 -0.56 11.22
N GLY A 281 16.78 -0.13 10.19
CA GLY A 281 16.80 1.27 9.67
C GLY A 281 15.64 2.08 10.19
#